data_ae2a154bb266bb0355f3edb3562ca32e
#
_entry.id   ae2a154bb266bb0355f3edb3562ca32e
#
_cell.length_a   1.000
_cell.length_b   1.000
_cell.length_c   1.000
_cell.angle_alpha   90.00
_cell.angle_beta   90.00
_cell.angle_gamma   90.00
#
_symmetry.space_group_name_H-M   'P 1'
#
loop_
_entity.id
_entity.type
_entity.pdbx_description
1 polymer ?
#
loop_
_entity_poly.entity_id
_entity_poly.type
_entity_poly.pdbx_seq_one_letter_code
_entity_poly.pdbx_strand_id
1 'polypeptide(L)'
;IISDCGCALNVLSVGLDAQVTMRKDKYSFLGGGILPYCMSALESVIRGIGREYYVNIDGVQYDGDYSMVFVGNGRYYGGGFNPVPHSRIDDGMLDVLLVDKISRLQAAGVVGKYKQGRYKELGKYLRYVQAKELKIYSRDSNDMCINLDGEIVESSRITFRVEPGRINFIIPEGSGMID
;
A
#
# COMPACT_ATOMS: atom_id res chain seq x y z
N ILE A 1 -7.37 4.21 -9.96
CA ILE A 1 -6.84 5.27 -9.07
C ILE A 1 -6.11 6.28 -9.95
N ILE A 2 -6.44 7.54 -9.81
CA ILE A 2 -5.75 8.66 -10.50
C ILE A 2 -5.04 9.50 -9.43
N SER A 3 -3.82 9.89 -9.71
CA SER A 3 -3.06 10.79 -8.85
C SER A 3 -2.38 11.91 -9.64
N ASP A 4 -1.85 12.89 -8.92
CA ASP A 4 -1.00 13.94 -9.46
C ASP A 4 0.40 13.46 -9.90
N CYS A 5 0.76 12.22 -9.55
CA CYS A 5 2.02 11.57 -9.93
C CYS A 5 1.87 10.44 -10.95
N GLY A 6 0.65 10.08 -11.34
CA GLY A 6 0.38 8.95 -12.25
C GLY A 6 -0.91 8.22 -11.94
N CYS A 7 -1.09 7.05 -12.53
CA CYS A 7 -2.29 6.21 -12.34
C CYS A 7 -1.90 4.82 -11.84
N ALA A 8 -2.80 4.22 -11.04
CA ALA A 8 -2.73 2.83 -10.65
C ALA A 8 -4.09 2.16 -10.85
N LEU A 9 -4.11 0.87 -11.21
CA LEU A 9 -5.33 0.09 -11.35
C LEU A 9 -5.69 -0.65 -10.07
N ASN A 10 -4.67 -1.16 -9.41
CA ASN A 10 -4.81 -2.16 -8.35
C ASN A 10 -4.40 -1.62 -6.99
N VAL A 11 -3.16 -1.13 -6.84
CA VAL A 11 -2.65 -0.70 -5.54
C VAL A 11 -1.79 0.55 -5.62
N LEU A 12 -1.84 1.31 -4.54
CA LEU A 12 -0.90 2.38 -4.26
C LEU A 12 -0.39 2.24 -2.84
N SER A 13 0.86 2.54 -2.60
CA SER A 13 1.40 2.56 -1.24
C SER A 13 2.47 3.63 -1.05
N VAL A 14 2.56 4.11 0.20
CA VAL A 14 3.60 5.05 0.65
C VAL A 14 4.31 4.46 1.86
N GLY A 15 5.62 4.58 1.93
CA GLY A 15 6.41 4.10 3.05
C GLY A 15 7.06 2.74 2.83
N LEU A 16 6.93 1.80 3.77
CA LEU A 16 7.68 0.54 3.78
C LEU A 16 7.50 -0.29 2.50
N ASP A 17 6.28 -0.49 2.04
CA ASP A 17 6.00 -1.29 0.84
C ASP A 17 6.62 -0.69 -0.43
N ALA A 18 6.50 0.63 -0.59
CA ALA A 18 7.14 1.34 -1.68
C ALA A 18 8.67 1.23 -1.63
N GLN A 19 9.27 1.31 -0.44
CA GLN A 19 10.71 1.10 -0.24
C GLN A 19 11.16 -0.32 -0.57
N VAL A 20 10.33 -1.32 -0.25
CA VAL A 20 10.59 -2.73 -0.62
C VAL A 20 10.58 -2.88 -2.13
N THR A 21 9.60 -2.33 -2.81
CA THR A 21 9.48 -2.35 -4.27
C THR A 21 10.67 -1.66 -4.93
N MET A 22 11.07 -0.49 -4.45
CA MET A 22 12.23 0.26 -4.96
C MET A 22 13.54 -0.52 -4.88
N ARG A 23 13.74 -1.30 -3.81
CA ARG A 23 15.00 -2.01 -3.55
C ARG A 23 15.04 -3.43 -4.10
N LYS A 24 13.92 -3.99 -4.57
CA LYS A 24 13.87 -5.39 -5.05
C LYS A 24 14.89 -5.68 -6.15
N ASP A 25 15.11 -4.72 -7.06
CA ASP A 25 15.99 -4.90 -8.21
C ASP A 25 17.47 -5.04 -7.82
N LYS A 26 17.89 -4.46 -6.68
CA LYS A 26 19.21 -4.67 -6.10
C LYS A 26 19.49 -6.15 -5.79
N TYR A 27 18.46 -6.92 -5.54
CA TYR A 27 18.53 -8.34 -5.18
C TYR A 27 18.16 -9.29 -6.33
N SER A 28 17.98 -8.76 -7.55
CA SER A 28 17.62 -9.56 -8.74
C SER A 28 18.62 -10.67 -9.06
N PHE A 29 19.89 -10.54 -8.63
CA PHE A 29 20.92 -11.57 -8.76
C PHE A 29 20.61 -12.87 -7.99
N LEU A 30 19.67 -12.83 -7.02
CA LEU A 30 19.18 -14.01 -6.28
C LEU A 30 18.18 -14.85 -7.07
N GLY A 31 17.93 -14.50 -8.34
CA GLY A 31 16.96 -15.17 -9.20
C GLY A 31 15.57 -14.54 -9.12
N GLY A 32 14.62 -15.15 -9.84
CA GLY A 32 13.21 -14.72 -9.82
C GLY A 32 12.47 -15.19 -8.57
N GLY A 33 11.29 -14.61 -8.35
CA GLY A 33 10.37 -15.03 -7.30
C GLY A 33 10.40 -14.22 -6.02
N ILE A 34 10.13 -14.85 -4.89
CA ILE A 34 9.92 -14.16 -3.60
C ILE A 34 11.22 -13.71 -2.92
N LEU A 35 12.36 -14.29 -3.24
CA LEU A 35 13.62 -14.07 -2.50
C LEU A 35 14.14 -12.63 -2.59
N PRO A 36 14.17 -11.98 -3.77
CA PRO A 36 14.51 -10.56 -3.88
C PRO A 36 13.62 -9.66 -3.01
N TYR A 37 12.32 -9.95 -2.95
CA TYR A 37 11.39 -9.21 -2.10
C TYR A 37 11.68 -9.40 -0.61
N CYS A 38 11.99 -10.63 -0.17
CA CYS A 38 12.34 -10.89 1.22
C CYS A 38 13.61 -10.14 1.64
N MET A 39 14.64 -10.12 0.79
CA MET A 39 15.88 -9.39 1.07
C MET A 39 15.67 -7.88 1.08
N SER A 40 14.90 -7.36 0.14
CA SER A 40 14.53 -5.95 0.10
C SER A 40 13.69 -5.53 1.31
N ALA A 41 12.74 -6.37 1.74
CA ALA A 41 11.95 -6.13 2.94
C ALA A 41 12.83 -6.10 4.19
N LEU A 42 13.75 -7.05 4.32
CA LEU A 42 14.70 -7.09 5.43
C LEU A 42 15.59 -5.84 5.47
N GLU A 43 16.16 -5.41 4.34
CA GLU A 43 16.94 -4.17 4.27
C GLU A 43 16.09 -2.95 4.65
N SER A 44 14.86 -2.87 4.15
CA SER A 44 13.94 -1.75 4.44
C SER A 44 13.59 -1.67 5.92
N VAL A 45 13.34 -2.82 6.54
CA VAL A 45 13.11 -2.92 7.99
C VAL A 45 14.35 -2.52 8.80
N ILE A 46 15.56 -2.89 8.35
CA ILE A 46 16.82 -2.54 9.03
C ILE A 46 17.10 -1.04 8.95
N ARG A 47 16.81 -0.39 7.82
CA ARG A 47 17.06 1.05 7.62
C ARG A 47 16.13 1.94 8.44
N GLY A 48 14.98 1.44 8.85
CA GLY A 48 14.02 2.14 9.68
C GLY A 48 12.61 2.08 9.10
N ILE A 49 11.67 1.88 9.98
CA ILE A 49 10.25 1.78 9.67
C ILE A 49 9.53 2.96 10.30
N GLY A 50 8.83 3.73 9.46
CA GLY A 50 7.95 4.79 9.91
C GLY A 50 8.50 6.20 9.70
N ARG A 51 7.57 7.05 9.31
CA ARG A 51 7.75 8.48 9.08
C ARG A 51 6.46 9.21 9.43
N GLU A 52 6.58 10.44 9.85
CA GLU A 52 5.41 11.29 10.09
C GLU A 52 4.80 11.78 8.77
N TYR A 53 3.49 11.58 8.66
CA TYR A 53 2.70 12.03 7.52
C TYR A 53 1.49 12.85 7.98
N TYR A 54 1.14 13.85 7.19
CA TYR A 54 -0.18 14.47 7.19
C TYR A 54 -1.05 13.69 6.21
N VAL A 55 -2.10 13.05 6.72
CA VAL A 55 -3.00 12.21 5.91
C VAL A 55 -4.42 12.75 6.03
N ASN A 56 -5.01 13.13 4.90
CA ASN A 56 -6.41 13.50 4.82
C ASN A 56 -7.16 12.47 3.98
N ILE A 57 -8.22 11.90 4.54
CA ILE A 57 -9.07 10.90 3.89
C ILE A 57 -10.50 11.46 3.85
N ASP A 58 -10.99 11.76 2.65
CA ASP A 58 -12.33 12.33 2.44
C ASP A 58 -12.65 13.53 3.36
N GLY A 59 -11.65 14.39 3.58
CA GLY A 59 -11.76 15.57 4.44
C GLY A 59 -11.47 15.36 5.93
N VAL A 60 -11.30 14.09 6.37
CA VAL A 60 -10.95 13.77 7.76
C VAL A 60 -9.45 13.60 7.92
N GLN A 61 -8.88 14.20 8.96
CA GLN A 61 -7.43 14.11 9.26
C GLN A 61 -7.10 12.84 10.03
N TYR A 62 -6.04 12.16 9.55
CA TYR A 62 -5.45 10.96 10.14
C TYR A 62 -3.94 11.12 10.26
N ASP A 63 -3.48 12.26 10.71
CA ASP A 63 -2.05 12.54 10.83
C ASP A 63 -1.38 11.61 11.82
N GLY A 64 -0.15 11.22 11.55
CA GLY A 64 0.55 10.30 12.45
C GLY A 64 1.88 9.79 11.92
N ASP A 65 2.47 8.94 12.75
CA ASP A 65 3.75 8.25 12.48
C ASP A 65 3.41 6.86 11.91
N TYR A 66 3.54 6.71 10.61
CA TYR A 66 3.15 5.49 9.91
C TYR A 66 4.37 4.75 9.34
N SER A 67 4.36 3.45 9.49
CA SER A 67 5.26 2.55 8.75
C SER A 67 4.90 2.48 7.28
N MET A 68 3.59 2.54 7.01
CA MET A 68 3.05 2.43 5.66
C MET A 68 1.62 2.98 5.59
N VAL A 69 1.29 3.62 4.50
CA VAL A 69 -0.09 3.86 4.06
C VAL A 69 -0.29 3.02 2.80
N PHE A 70 -1.19 2.04 2.88
CA PHE A 70 -1.58 1.17 1.77
C PHE A 70 -2.97 1.53 1.28
N VAL A 71 -3.15 1.50 -0.03
CA VAL A 71 -4.42 1.78 -0.69
C VAL A 71 -4.67 0.71 -1.75
N GLY A 72 -5.72 -0.06 -1.56
CA GLY A 72 -6.16 -1.10 -2.49
C GLY A 72 -7.44 -0.71 -3.22
N ASN A 73 -7.47 -0.97 -4.51
CA ASN A 73 -8.68 -1.07 -5.32
C ASN A 73 -8.98 -2.55 -5.61
N GLY A 74 -7.93 -3.36 -5.70
CA GLY A 74 -8.03 -4.82 -5.81
C GLY A 74 -7.52 -5.53 -4.57
N ARG A 75 -7.76 -6.85 -4.52
CA ARG A 75 -7.50 -7.70 -3.35
C ARG A 75 -6.05 -8.15 -3.24
N TYR A 76 -5.38 -8.41 -4.37
CA TYR A 76 -4.07 -9.10 -4.41
C TYR A 76 -2.99 -8.25 -5.04
N TYR A 77 -1.79 -8.31 -4.46
CA TYR A 77 -0.60 -7.70 -5.04
C TYR A 77 0.68 -8.43 -4.60
N GLY A 78 1.83 -8.03 -5.14
CA GLY A 78 3.17 -8.37 -4.64
C GLY A 78 3.43 -9.86 -4.39
N GLY A 79 2.97 -10.74 -5.30
CA GLY A 79 3.22 -12.18 -5.18
C GLY A 79 2.34 -12.88 -4.14
N GLY A 80 1.07 -12.49 -4.04
CA GLY A 80 0.05 -13.17 -3.24
C GLY A 80 -0.22 -12.54 -1.88
N PHE A 81 0.12 -11.26 -1.70
CA PHE A 81 -0.41 -10.48 -0.59
C PHE A 81 -1.88 -10.14 -0.85
N ASN A 82 -2.71 -10.33 0.16
CA ASN A 82 -4.14 -10.00 0.15
C ASN A 82 -4.53 -9.21 1.41
N PRO A 83 -4.03 -7.99 1.59
CA PRO A 83 -4.23 -7.25 2.84
C PRO A 83 -5.67 -6.77 3.04
N VAL A 84 -6.41 -6.59 1.96
CA VAL A 84 -7.81 -6.10 1.93
C VAL A 84 -8.71 -7.10 1.19
N PRO A 85 -9.01 -8.26 1.78
CA PRO A 85 -9.70 -9.36 1.09
C PRO A 85 -11.14 -9.03 0.67
N HIS A 86 -11.70 -7.97 1.21
CA HIS A 86 -13.07 -7.51 0.88
C HIS A 86 -13.09 -6.38 -0.16
N SER A 87 -11.92 -5.95 -0.65
CA SER A 87 -11.82 -4.93 -1.67
C SER A 87 -12.56 -5.33 -2.94
N ARG A 88 -13.21 -4.36 -3.59
CA ARG A 88 -13.95 -4.53 -4.84
C ARG A 88 -13.49 -3.49 -5.85
N ILE A 89 -13.23 -3.94 -7.07
CA ILE A 89 -12.77 -3.05 -8.16
C ILE A 89 -13.90 -2.24 -8.80
N ASP A 90 -15.16 -2.52 -8.46
CA ASP A 90 -16.35 -2.00 -9.10
C ASP A 90 -17.26 -1.18 -8.17
N ASP A 91 -16.90 -1.00 -6.90
CA ASP A 91 -17.72 -0.29 -5.90
C ASP A 91 -17.44 1.22 -5.81
N GLY A 92 -16.42 1.70 -6.54
CA GLY A 92 -16.02 3.10 -6.52
C GLY A 92 -15.41 3.56 -5.20
N MET A 93 -14.85 2.64 -4.42
CA MET A 93 -14.18 2.90 -3.15
C MET A 93 -12.73 2.40 -3.19
N LEU A 94 -11.92 2.95 -2.32
CA LEU A 94 -10.56 2.52 -2.05
C LEU A 94 -10.48 1.99 -0.62
N ASP A 95 -9.82 0.86 -0.44
CA ASP A 95 -9.58 0.26 0.86
C ASP A 95 -8.22 0.70 1.40
N VAL A 96 -8.23 1.49 2.46
CA VAL A 96 -7.04 2.12 3.04
C VAL A 96 -6.64 1.43 4.33
N LEU A 97 -5.35 1.06 4.43
CA LEU A 97 -4.74 0.60 5.66
C LEU A 97 -3.67 1.60 6.10
N LEU A 98 -3.91 2.26 7.21
CA LEU A 98 -2.93 3.09 7.90
C LEU A 98 -2.18 2.21 8.90
N VAL A 99 -0.94 1.85 8.61
CA VAL A 99 -0.11 1.01 9.49
C VAL A 99 0.75 1.92 10.35
N ASP A 100 0.43 1.99 11.63
CA ASP A 100 1.16 2.79 12.60
C ASP A 100 2.65 2.38 12.64
N LYS A 101 3.50 3.25 13.14
CA LYS A 101 4.91 2.95 13.30
C LYS A 101 5.11 1.75 14.23
N ILE A 102 5.69 0.71 13.69
CA ILE A 102 5.99 -0.54 14.39
C ILE A 102 7.50 -0.73 14.52
N SER A 103 7.92 -1.43 15.56
CA SER A 103 9.31 -1.85 15.71
C SER A 103 9.64 -3.00 14.76
N ARG A 104 10.93 -3.24 14.55
CA ARG A 104 11.44 -4.36 13.72
C ARG A 104 10.94 -5.72 14.19
N LEU A 105 10.85 -5.93 15.50
CA LEU A 105 10.35 -7.19 16.07
C LEU A 105 8.84 -7.34 15.85
N GLN A 106 8.08 -6.26 15.98
CA GLN A 106 6.64 -6.26 15.70
C GLN A 106 6.34 -6.52 14.22
N ALA A 107 7.17 -6.00 13.31
CA ALA A 107 7.00 -6.19 11.87
C ALA A 107 6.93 -7.68 11.49
N ALA A 108 7.77 -8.52 12.08
CA ALA A 108 7.77 -9.97 11.83
C ALA A 108 6.40 -10.62 12.17
N GLY A 109 5.76 -10.20 13.27
CA GLY A 109 4.43 -10.69 13.66
C GLY A 109 3.28 -10.11 12.84
N VAL A 110 3.45 -8.88 12.34
CA VAL A 110 2.42 -8.16 11.56
C VAL A 110 2.37 -8.65 10.12
N VAL A 111 3.52 -8.85 9.45
CA VAL A 111 3.61 -9.17 8.02
C VAL A 111 2.82 -10.41 7.63
N GLY A 112 2.88 -11.49 8.42
CA GLY A 112 2.15 -12.73 8.12
C GLY A 112 0.63 -12.53 8.13
N LYS A 113 0.10 -11.83 9.11
CA LYS A 113 -1.33 -11.52 9.21
C LYS A 113 -1.77 -10.52 8.14
N TYR A 114 -0.95 -9.51 7.88
CA TYR A 114 -1.17 -8.53 6.81
C TYR A 114 -1.27 -9.23 5.45
N LYS A 115 -0.33 -10.13 5.14
CA LYS A 115 -0.34 -10.93 3.90
C LYS A 115 -1.63 -11.72 3.72
N GLN A 116 -2.21 -12.24 4.81
CA GLN A 116 -3.40 -13.08 4.82
C GLN A 116 -4.72 -12.29 4.91
N GLY A 117 -4.68 -10.96 4.93
CA GLY A 117 -5.88 -10.13 5.08
C GLY A 117 -6.52 -10.17 6.47
N ARG A 118 -5.77 -10.60 7.47
CA ARG A 118 -6.22 -10.66 8.87
C ARG A 118 -6.03 -9.33 9.59
N TYR A 119 -6.31 -8.22 8.89
CA TYR A 119 -6.08 -6.87 9.39
C TYR A 119 -6.91 -6.55 10.65
N LYS A 120 -8.09 -7.15 10.81
CA LYS A 120 -8.93 -7.00 12.01
C LYS A 120 -8.23 -7.47 13.30
N GLU A 121 -7.33 -8.44 13.21
CA GLU A 121 -6.52 -8.90 14.32
C GLU A 121 -5.32 -8.00 14.61
N LEU A 122 -5.05 -7.04 13.74
CA LEU A 122 -3.97 -6.08 13.84
C LEU A 122 -4.44 -4.69 14.31
N GLY A 123 -5.67 -4.55 14.80
CA GLY A 123 -6.26 -3.27 15.17
C GLY A 123 -5.46 -2.43 16.18
N LYS A 124 -4.46 -3.05 16.86
CA LYS A 124 -3.49 -2.33 17.69
C LYS A 124 -2.42 -1.60 16.88
N TYR A 125 -2.19 -2.03 15.62
CA TYR A 125 -1.08 -1.56 14.77
C TYR A 125 -1.55 -0.93 13.48
N LEU A 126 -2.83 -1.09 13.13
CA LEU A 126 -3.34 -0.52 11.90
C LEU A 126 -4.82 -0.15 12.01
N ARG A 127 -5.21 0.82 11.21
CA ARG A 127 -6.60 1.26 11.02
C ARG A 127 -7.01 1.01 9.57
N TYR A 128 -8.22 0.51 9.40
CA TYR A 128 -8.86 0.35 8.10
C TYR A 128 -9.90 1.43 7.88
N VAL A 129 -9.89 2.06 6.71
CA VAL A 129 -10.85 3.08 6.29
C VAL A 129 -11.17 2.88 4.81
N GLN A 130 -12.43 3.01 4.41
CA GLN A 130 -12.79 3.16 2.99
C GLN A 130 -12.81 4.63 2.60
N ALA A 131 -12.41 4.95 1.37
CA ALA A 131 -12.24 6.32 0.91
C ALA A 131 -12.51 6.48 -0.59
N LYS A 132 -12.79 7.71 -1.01
CA LYS A 132 -12.82 8.12 -2.41
C LYS A 132 -11.60 8.96 -2.79
N GLU A 133 -11.10 9.75 -1.86
CA GLU A 133 -9.93 10.61 -2.04
C GLU A 133 -8.99 10.53 -0.85
N LEU A 134 -7.70 10.49 -1.10
CA LEU A 134 -6.65 10.64 -0.09
C LEU A 134 -5.64 11.71 -0.50
N LYS A 135 -5.16 12.44 0.50
CA LYS A 135 -4.03 13.37 0.38
C LYS A 135 -2.99 13.00 1.43
N ILE A 136 -1.76 12.79 1.00
CA ILE A 136 -0.64 12.46 1.88
C ILE A 136 0.46 13.47 1.65
N TYR A 137 0.97 14.04 2.73
CA TYR A 137 2.10 14.98 2.72
C TYR A 137 3.17 14.47 3.69
N SER A 138 4.40 14.54 3.29
CA SER A 138 5.52 14.32 4.20
C SER A 138 5.64 15.51 5.16
N ARG A 139 5.72 15.24 6.46
CA ARG A 139 5.81 16.31 7.46
C ARG A 139 7.12 17.10 7.38
N ASP A 140 8.22 16.45 7.02
CA ASP A 140 9.54 17.08 6.87
C ASP A 140 9.78 17.67 5.47
N SER A 141 8.76 17.68 4.62
CA SER A 141 8.80 18.17 3.23
C SER A 141 9.80 17.45 2.32
N ASN A 142 10.43 16.37 2.78
CA ASN A 142 11.28 15.53 1.94
C ASN A 142 10.44 14.55 1.14
N ASP A 143 10.98 14.07 0.03
CA ASP A 143 10.28 13.14 -0.82
C ASP A 143 9.99 11.81 -0.13
N MET A 144 8.80 11.30 -0.42
CA MET A 144 8.31 9.99 -0.03
C MET A 144 8.48 9.04 -1.20
N CYS A 145 8.83 7.81 -0.91
CA CYS A 145 8.76 6.73 -1.88
C CYS A 145 7.30 6.28 -2.02
N ILE A 146 6.77 6.36 -3.23
CA ILE A 146 5.39 6.05 -3.58
C ILE A 146 5.40 4.94 -4.62
N ASN A 147 4.65 3.89 -4.39
CA ASN A 147 4.46 2.78 -5.30
C ASN A 147 3.09 2.89 -5.99
N LEU A 148 3.07 2.85 -7.31
CA LEU A 148 1.88 2.84 -8.16
C LEU A 148 1.92 1.54 -8.99
N ASP A 149 1.23 0.49 -8.57
CA ASP A 149 1.20 -0.83 -9.24
C ASP A 149 2.59 -1.43 -9.54
N GLY A 150 3.61 -1.10 -8.76
CA GLY A 150 5.00 -1.54 -8.95
C GLY A 150 5.94 -0.49 -9.51
N GLU A 151 5.42 0.61 -10.05
CA GLU A 151 6.22 1.76 -10.48
C GLU A 151 6.49 2.70 -9.30
N ILE A 152 7.74 3.12 -9.17
CA ILE A 152 8.15 3.99 -8.05
C ILE A 152 8.25 5.44 -8.51
N VAL A 153 7.60 6.30 -7.73
CA VAL A 153 7.68 7.75 -7.86
C VAL A 153 8.14 8.35 -6.53
N GLU A 154 8.88 9.44 -6.58
CA GLU A 154 9.28 10.20 -5.40
C GLU A 154 8.60 11.57 -5.42
N SER A 155 7.95 11.93 -4.33
CA SER A 155 7.30 13.24 -4.14
C SER A 155 7.09 13.53 -2.65
N SER A 156 7.16 14.78 -2.25
CA SER A 156 6.85 15.20 -0.87
C SER A 156 5.34 15.23 -0.58
N ARG A 157 4.51 15.08 -1.61
CA ARG A 157 3.06 15.05 -1.52
C ARG A 157 2.45 14.17 -2.61
N ILE A 158 1.28 13.61 -2.33
CA ILE A 158 0.45 12.95 -3.33
C ILE A 158 -1.02 13.14 -2.98
N THR A 159 -1.81 13.41 -4.01
CA THR A 159 -3.28 13.36 -3.96
C THR A 159 -3.74 12.29 -4.92
N PHE A 160 -4.62 11.40 -4.49
CA PHE A 160 -5.21 10.40 -5.36
C PHE A 160 -6.67 10.14 -5.01
N ARG A 161 -7.42 9.75 -6.04
CA ARG A 161 -8.84 9.45 -5.95
C ARG A 161 -9.21 8.26 -6.82
N VAL A 162 -10.30 7.60 -6.47
CA VAL A 162 -10.92 6.61 -7.35
C VAL A 162 -11.68 7.33 -8.48
N GLU A 163 -11.57 6.79 -9.69
CA GLU A 163 -12.35 7.22 -10.87
C GLU A 163 -13.16 6.02 -11.37
N PRO A 164 -14.40 5.84 -10.91
CA PRO A 164 -15.23 4.70 -11.27
C PRO A 164 -15.54 4.67 -12.77
N GLY A 165 -15.61 3.45 -13.34
CA GLY A 165 -16.07 3.25 -14.71
C GLY A 165 -15.12 3.74 -15.81
N ARG A 166 -13.86 4.08 -15.48
CA ARG A 166 -12.87 4.56 -16.46
C ARG A 166 -12.26 3.45 -17.31
N ILE A 167 -12.32 2.21 -16.85
CA ILE A 167 -11.70 1.07 -17.51
C ILE A 167 -12.69 -0.08 -17.56
N ASN A 168 -12.80 -0.69 -18.73
CA ASN A 168 -13.57 -1.90 -18.94
C ASN A 168 -12.66 -3.11 -18.74
N PHE A 169 -12.92 -3.91 -17.71
CA PHE A 169 -12.25 -5.18 -17.50
C PHE A 169 -13.03 -6.32 -18.14
N ILE A 170 -12.33 -7.19 -18.87
CA ILE A 170 -12.87 -8.46 -19.30
C ILE A 170 -12.64 -9.45 -18.15
N ILE A 171 -13.71 -9.86 -17.50
CA ILE A 171 -13.65 -10.77 -16.36
C ILE A 171 -14.17 -12.13 -16.82
N PRO A 172 -13.36 -13.20 -16.69
CA PRO A 172 -13.83 -14.54 -17.00
C PRO A 172 -15.00 -14.94 -16.10
N GLU A 173 -15.99 -15.60 -16.67
CA GLU A 173 -17.13 -16.12 -15.93
C GLU A 173 -16.66 -17.09 -14.84
N GLY A 174 -17.20 -16.96 -13.61
CA GLY A 174 -16.81 -17.77 -12.45
C GLY A 174 -15.44 -17.42 -11.83
N SER A 175 -14.86 -16.27 -12.14
CA SER A 175 -13.56 -15.86 -11.58
C SER A 175 -13.61 -15.45 -10.11
N GLY A 176 -14.79 -15.20 -9.53
CA GLY A 176 -14.96 -14.67 -8.16
C GLY A 176 -14.38 -13.26 -7.93
N MET A 177 -14.09 -12.53 -9.01
CA MET A 177 -13.50 -11.18 -8.88
C MET A 177 -14.55 -10.11 -8.52
N ILE A 178 -15.82 -10.38 -8.77
CA ILE A 178 -16.94 -9.44 -8.55
C ILE A 178 -17.98 -10.01 -7.55
N ASP A 179 -17.78 -11.20 -7.02
CA ASP A 179 -18.72 -11.86 -6.07
C ASP A 179 -18.45 -11.42 -4.64
#